data_198546e65901eefd375d27afd9b4452c
#
_entry.id   198546e65901eefd375d27afd9b4452c
#
_cell.length_a   1.000
_cell.length_b   1.000
_cell.length_c   1.000
_cell.angle_alpha   90.00
_cell.angle_beta   90.00
_cell.angle_gamma   90.00
#
_symmetry.space_group_name_H-M   'P 1'
#
loop_
_entity.id
_entity.type
_entity.pdbx_description
1 polymer ?
#
loop_
_entity_poly.entity_id
_entity_poly.type
_entity_poly.pdbx_seq_one_letter_code
_entity_poly.pdbx_strand_id
1 'polypeptide(L)'
;MRFCDVGSQPSSPVADAHLNNDIKIFYRTYGGGPTKVLLIIGLASTHEAWGPQIKGLTGTTVPNDDDDDVWTGEEGNDGGIHVCAFDNRGVGQSSVPVDKSQYSTRIMAKDAVALLDHLGWKKAHIFGHSMGAMIACKVAAMVPDRVLSLALLNVTGGGFQCFPKLDRKTLSIAYRFLKAKTPEQRAAVDLDTHYSQEYLEEYVGTDKRRAVLYQQYVKGISTTGMQSNHGFDGQLNACWIHKMTETEIGVIKSAGFLVSVIHGRHDIIAQLYYAKRLAEKLHPVARMVDLHGGHLVSHERSDEVNQALFDLIKASEMKMSPHDWTNLPKTESYDLFITQQPKSSQSIEPCFITANPPRPRWIYRVEREKVVDHNKHSSWKQCLLQVLHVRKTTSLLIILLRYHCFSF
;
A
#
# COMPACT_ATOMS: atom_id res chain seq x y z
N MET A 1 -4.74 22.19 -2.90
CA MET A 1 -4.13 20.85 -3.19
C MET A 1 -2.75 20.82 -2.58
N ARG A 2 -2.43 19.80 -1.77
CA ARG A 2 -1.19 19.73 -1.00
C ARG A 2 -0.15 18.86 -1.70
N PHE A 3 1.03 19.43 -1.97
CA PHE A 3 2.18 18.74 -2.54
C PHE A 3 3.43 18.98 -1.70
N CYS A 4 4.26 17.96 -1.57
CA CYS A 4 5.58 18.01 -1.00
C CYS A 4 6.63 17.88 -2.11
N ASP A 5 7.53 18.84 -2.23
CA ASP A 5 8.69 18.78 -3.14
C ASP A 5 9.79 17.94 -2.48
N VAL A 6 10.10 16.78 -3.05
CA VAL A 6 11.09 15.86 -2.47
C VAL A 6 12.46 15.92 -3.16
N GLY A 7 12.57 16.74 -4.22
CA GLY A 7 13.83 16.95 -4.99
C GLY A 7 14.79 17.98 -4.41
N SER A 8 14.35 18.85 -3.50
CA SER A 8 15.09 20.05 -3.08
C SER A 8 15.77 19.95 -1.70
N GLN A 9 15.99 18.76 -1.15
CA GLN A 9 16.64 18.61 0.16
C GLN A 9 18.16 18.85 0.07
N PRO A 10 18.72 19.82 0.80
CA PRO A 10 20.15 20.19 0.74
C PRO A 10 21.04 19.34 1.66
N SER A 11 20.89 18.02 1.70
CA SER A 11 21.71 17.22 2.60
C SER A 11 22.14 15.88 2.03
N SER A 12 23.13 15.93 1.13
CA SER A 12 24.18 14.90 1.01
C SER A 12 25.31 15.44 0.13
N PRO A 13 26.59 15.41 0.57
CA PRO A 13 27.72 15.86 -0.23
C PRO A 13 28.13 14.86 -1.34
N VAL A 14 27.34 13.83 -1.58
CA VAL A 14 27.50 12.94 -2.74
C VAL A 14 26.32 13.19 -3.66
N ALA A 15 26.51 14.17 -4.56
CA ALA A 15 25.59 14.52 -5.60
C ALA A 15 25.47 13.36 -6.61
N ASP A 16 24.39 12.59 -6.53
CA ASP A 16 23.83 11.90 -7.69
C ASP A 16 23.20 12.99 -8.59
N ALA A 17 24.03 13.64 -9.39
CA ALA A 17 23.72 14.82 -10.21
C ALA A 17 22.76 14.57 -11.38
N HIS A 18 22.06 13.42 -11.42
CA HIS A 18 21.13 13.04 -12.48
C HIS A 18 19.71 12.76 -12.00
N LEU A 19 19.38 13.00 -10.72
CA LEU A 19 18.02 12.90 -10.24
C LEU A 19 17.28 14.19 -10.56
N ASN A 20 16.27 14.10 -11.43
CA ASN A 20 15.35 15.19 -11.75
C ASN A 20 14.81 15.81 -10.45
N ASN A 21 15.12 17.09 -10.20
CA ASN A 21 14.87 17.78 -8.93
C ASN A 21 13.40 18.19 -8.70
N ASP A 22 12.47 17.82 -9.59
CA ASP A 22 11.07 18.28 -9.56
C ASP A 22 10.06 17.16 -9.22
N ILE A 23 10.40 16.30 -8.27
CA ILE A 23 9.46 15.25 -7.83
C ILE A 23 8.52 15.82 -6.77
N LYS A 24 7.23 15.86 -7.09
CA LYS A 24 6.15 16.29 -6.20
C LYS A 24 5.36 15.08 -5.72
N ILE A 25 5.18 14.98 -4.42
CA ILE A 25 4.37 13.95 -3.76
C ILE A 25 3.07 14.59 -3.28
N PHE A 26 1.96 14.09 -3.81
CA PHE A 26 0.63 14.50 -3.38
C PHE A 26 0.27 13.81 -2.05
N TYR A 27 -0.28 14.57 -1.11
CA TYR A 27 -0.73 14.05 0.18
C TYR A 27 -2.03 14.70 0.65
N ARG A 28 -2.68 14.04 1.60
CA ARG A 28 -3.82 14.54 2.37
C ARG A 28 -3.61 14.26 3.84
N THR A 29 -4.11 15.16 4.68
CA THR A 29 -4.15 14.97 6.13
C THR A 29 -5.59 14.87 6.61
N TYR A 30 -5.79 14.16 7.71
CA TYR A 30 -7.11 13.88 8.28
C TYR A 30 -7.05 13.94 9.80
N GLY A 31 -8.14 14.41 10.42
CA GLY A 31 -8.18 14.55 11.86
C GLY A 31 -7.15 15.53 12.40
N GLY A 32 -6.86 15.45 13.68
CA GLY A 32 -5.93 16.33 14.37
C GLY A 32 -5.49 15.74 15.70
N GLY A 33 -4.44 16.32 16.32
CA GLY A 33 -3.97 15.87 17.62
C GLY A 33 -2.47 15.57 17.66
N PRO A 34 -1.96 15.19 18.83
CA PRO A 34 -0.53 14.97 19.05
C PRO A 34 -0.02 13.68 18.39
N THR A 35 -0.84 12.63 18.32
CA THR A 35 -0.45 11.33 17.76
C THR A 35 -0.37 11.40 16.24
N LYS A 36 0.82 11.29 15.66
CA LYS A 36 1.07 11.41 14.22
C LYS A 36 1.19 10.04 13.57
N VAL A 37 0.42 9.80 12.49
CA VAL A 37 0.41 8.54 11.75
C VAL A 37 0.63 8.82 10.27
N LEU A 38 1.68 8.23 9.68
CA LEU A 38 1.95 8.24 8.25
C LEU A 38 1.52 6.90 7.62
N LEU A 39 0.63 6.96 6.64
CA LEU A 39 0.11 5.81 5.90
C LEU A 39 0.75 5.71 4.51
N ILE A 40 1.45 4.60 4.23
CA ILE A 40 2.17 4.35 2.97
C ILE A 40 1.45 3.24 2.21
N ILE A 41 0.85 3.59 1.08
CA ILE A 41 0.05 2.66 0.28
C ILE A 41 0.90 1.78 -0.65
N GLY A 42 0.33 0.68 -1.13
CA GLY A 42 0.95 -0.29 -2.01
C GLY A 42 1.08 0.14 -3.48
N LEU A 43 1.50 -0.82 -4.31
CA LEU A 43 1.67 -0.68 -5.74
C LEU A 43 0.33 -0.36 -6.42
N ALA A 44 0.34 0.58 -7.35
CA ALA A 44 -0.80 0.96 -8.19
C ALA A 44 -2.04 1.48 -7.43
N SER A 45 -1.88 1.84 -6.15
CA SER A 45 -2.95 2.37 -5.31
C SER A 45 -2.66 3.80 -4.88
N THR A 46 -3.72 4.58 -4.70
CA THR A 46 -3.69 5.95 -4.18
C THR A 46 -3.93 5.95 -2.65
N HIS A 47 -3.68 7.08 -2.02
CA HIS A 47 -3.96 7.33 -0.60
C HIS A 47 -5.40 6.99 -0.19
N GLU A 48 -6.36 7.06 -1.11
CA GLU A 48 -7.79 6.77 -0.86
C GLU A 48 -8.03 5.32 -0.41
N ALA A 49 -7.15 4.39 -0.80
CA ALA A 49 -7.26 3.00 -0.36
C ALA A 49 -7.07 2.82 1.16
N TRP A 50 -6.63 3.83 1.87
CA TRP A 50 -6.59 3.86 3.33
C TRP A 50 -7.89 4.36 3.99
N GLY A 51 -8.96 4.60 3.21
CA GLY A 51 -10.25 5.13 3.72
C GLY A 51 -10.77 4.46 4.99
N PRO A 52 -10.85 3.11 5.08
CA PRO A 52 -11.30 2.43 6.30
C PRO A 52 -10.40 2.70 7.52
N GLN A 53 -9.08 2.78 7.34
CA GLN A 53 -8.13 3.04 8.42
C GLN A 53 -8.15 4.53 8.82
N ILE A 54 -8.25 5.43 7.85
CA ILE A 54 -8.40 6.88 8.10
C ILE A 54 -9.65 7.10 8.95
N LYS A 55 -10.81 6.56 8.54
CA LYS A 55 -12.05 6.65 9.30
C LYS A 55 -11.94 6.05 10.70
N GLY A 56 -11.35 4.86 10.79
CA GLY A 56 -11.15 4.18 12.08
C GLY A 56 -10.28 5.00 13.03
N LEU A 57 -9.15 5.52 12.56
CA LEU A 57 -8.19 6.24 13.39
C LEU A 57 -8.63 7.68 13.75
N THR A 58 -9.34 8.37 12.86
CA THR A 58 -9.65 9.80 13.02
C THR A 58 -11.14 10.10 13.23
N GLY A 59 -12.01 9.11 13.00
CA GLY A 59 -13.48 9.29 13.00
C GLY A 59 -14.03 9.96 11.74
N THR A 60 -13.18 10.44 10.81
CA THR A 60 -13.58 11.15 9.60
C THR A 60 -12.88 10.60 8.36
N THR A 61 -13.49 10.84 7.19
CA THR A 61 -12.85 10.63 5.87
C THR A 61 -12.72 11.95 5.11
N VAL A 62 -13.16 13.05 5.72
CA VAL A 62 -13.02 14.38 5.13
C VAL A 62 -11.58 14.85 5.37
N PRO A 63 -10.82 15.15 4.30
CA PRO A 63 -9.48 15.68 4.46
C PRO A 63 -9.51 17.08 5.06
N ASN A 64 -8.47 17.46 5.78
CA ASN A 64 -8.28 18.80 6.24
C ASN A 64 -8.16 19.75 5.04
N ASP A 65 -8.84 20.89 5.08
CA ASP A 65 -8.81 21.87 3.99
C ASP A 65 -7.43 22.50 3.82
N ASP A 66 -7.15 22.98 2.60
CA ASP A 66 -5.84 23.56 2.25
C ASP A 66 -5.55 24.86 3.04
N ASP A 67 -6.58 25.55 3.55
CA ASP A 67 -6.48 26.82 4.29
C ASP A 67 -6.34 26.62 5.81
N ASP A 68 -6.56 25.40 6.32
CA ASP A 68 -6.43 25.07 7.74
C ASP A 68 -4.97 24.71 8.10
N ASP A 69 -4.01 25.58 7.73
CA ASP A 69 -2.59 25.41 8.13
C ASP A 69 -2.34 25.58 9.63
N VAL A 70 -3.35 26.00 10.35
CA VAL A 70 -3.35 26.06 11.82
C VAL A 70 -4.52 25.20 12.29
N TRP A 71 -4.23 23.94 12.64
CA TRP A 71 -5.08 23.28 13.60
C TRP A 71 -5.03 24.12 14.89
N THR A 72 -5.92 25.12 14.94
CA THR A 72 -6.27 25.81 16.17
C THR A 72 -7.11 24.83 16.97
N GLY A 73 -6.42 23.83 17.54
CA GLY A 73 -7.05 22.94 18.49
C GLY A 73 -7.67 23.80 19.55
N GLU A 74 -8.98 23.73 19.67
CA GLU A 74 -9.57 24.02 20.95
C GLU A 74 -8.81 23.17 21.96
N GLU A 75 -8.15 23.81 22.88
CA GLU A 75 -7.45 23.21 24.00
C GLU A 75 -8.43 22.30 24.73
N GLY A 76 -8.44 21.00 24.41
CA GLY A 76 -9.39 20.06 24.99
C GLY A 76 -9.40 18.66 24.42
N ASN A 77 -8.75 18.39 23.30
CA ASN A 77 -8.69 17.02 22.76
C ASN A 77 -7.26 16.44 22.86
N ASP A 78 -6.84 16.15 24.10
CA ASP A 78 -5.53 15.59 24.44
C ASP A 78 -5.23 14.21 23.85
N GLY A 79 -6.13 13.61 23.06
CA GLY A 79 -6.02 12.22 22.57
C GLY A 79 -6.23 12.03 21.08
N GLY A 80 -6.24 13.09 20.25
CA GLY A 80 -6.55 12.97 18.82
C GLY A 80 -5.41 12.38 17.98
N ILE A 81 -5.79 11.75 16.86
CA ILE A 81 -4.84 11.21 15.87
C ILE A 81 -4.87 12.05 14.60
N HIS A 82 -3.69 12.52 14.19
CA HIS A 82 -3.46 13.23 12.94
C HIS A 82 -2.82 12.28 11.93
N VAL A 83 -3.56 11.93 10.91
CA VAL A 83 -3.15 11.00 9.85
C VAL A 83 -2.70 11.77 8.62
N CYS A 84 -1.58 11.36 8.02
CA CYS A 84 -1.20 11.74 6.67
C CYS A 84 -1.17 10.49 5.79
N ALA A 85 -1.84 10.55 4.63
CA ALA A 85 -1.79 9.53 3.58
C ALA A 85 -1.40 10.19 2.27
N PHE A 86 -0.58 9.53 1.44
CA PHE A 86 -0.02 10.11 0.23
C PHE A 86 0.03 9.12 -0.93
N ASP A 87 0.06 9.68 -2.14
CA ASP A 87 0.28 8.92 -3.37
C ASP A 87 1.79 8.73 -3.55
N ASN A 88 2.24 7.49 -3.65
CA ASN A 88 3.65 7.23 -3.97
C ASN A 88 4.01 7.79 -5.36
N ARG A 89 5.31 8.10 -5.60
CA ARG A 89 5.75 8.43 -6.95
C ARG A 89 5.29 7.36 -7.94
N GLY A 90 4.87 7.78 -9.13
CA GLY A 90 4.40 6.88 -10.18
C GLY A 90 2.90 6.58 -10.17
N VAL A 91 2.12 7.13 -9.22
CA VAL A 91 0.66 6.88 -9.15
C VAL A 91 -0.11 8.13 -8.69
N GLY A 92 -1.38 8.16 -9.00
CA GLY A 92 -2.32 9.20 -8.54
C GLY A 92 -1.92 10.60 -9.03
N GLN A 93 -1.86 11.54 -8.10
CA GLN A 93 -1.51 12.92 -8.38
C GLN A 93 -0.02 13.22 -8.17
N SER A 94 0.77 12.25 -7.71
CA SER A 94 2.21 12.40 -7.56
C SER A 94 2.94 12.34 -8.90
N SER A 95 4.16 12.89 -8.95
CA SER A 95 5.03 12.84 -10.13
C SER A 95 5.28 11.42 -10.59
N VAL A 96 5.33 11.24 -11.93
CA VAL A 96 5.56 9.95 -12.58
C VAL A 96 6.89 9.99 -13.35
N PRO A 97 8.03 9.72 -12.70
CA PRO A 97 9.32 9.58 -13.38
C PRO A 97 9.28 8.52 -14.47
N VAL A 98 9.90 8.78 -15.60
CA VAL A 98 9.97 7.87 -16.74
C VAL A 98 11.03 6.78 -16.51
N ASP A 99 12.15 7.15 -15.87
CA ASP A 99 13.27 6.24 -15.64
C ASP A 99 13.00 5.32 -14.43
N LYS A 100 13.09 4.01 -14.65
CA LYS A 100 12.95 2.98 -13.61
C LYS A 100 13.99 3.08 -12.50
N SER A 101 15.16 3.67 -12.77
CA SER A 101 16.21 3.90 -11.77
C SER A 101 15.74 4.84 -10.65
N GLN A 102 14.75 5.70 -10.93
CA GLN A 102 14.14 6.60 -9.95
C GLN A 102 13.11 5.89 -9.04
N TYR A 103 12.93 4.57 -9.18
CA TYR A 103 12.03 3.78 -8.38
C TYR A 103 12.78 2.69 -7.62
N SER A 104 12.91 2.87 -6.34
CA SER A 104 13.27 1.81 -5.39
C SER A 104 12.57 2.09 -4.07
N THR A 105 12.36 1.06 -3.26
CA THR A 105 11.77 1.26 -1.92
C THR A 105 12.62 2.17 -1.04
N ARG A 106 13.93 2.24 -1.26
CA ARG A 106 14.84 3.17 -0.58
C ARG A 106 14.62 4.63 -1.02
N ILE A 107 14.44 4.87 -2.33
CA ILE A 107 14.14 6.21 -2.85
C ILE A 107 12.76 6.66 -2.34
N MET A 108 11.75 5.78 -2.43
CA MET A 108 10.40 6.08 -1.95
C MET A 108 10.34 6.27 -0.42
N ALA A 109 11.24 5.63 0.32
CA ALA A 109 11.40 5.90 1.76
C ALA A 109 11.97 7.31 2.01
N LYS A 110 12.88 7.81 1.16
CA LYS A 110 13.33 9.22 1.23
C LYS A 110 12.18 10.19 0.96
N ASP A 111 11.26 9.86 0.05
CA ASP A 111 10.04 10.68 -0.17
C ASP A 111 9.19 10.76 1.08
N ALA A 112 8.96 9.61 1.74
CA ALA A 112 8.21 9.55 2.99
C ALA A 112 8.89 10.35 4.12
N VAL A 113 10.22 10.32 4.22
CA VAL A 113 10.99 11.12 5.19
C VAL A 113 10.88 12.61 4.88
N ALA A 114 11.03 13.00 3.61
CA ALA A 114 10.86 14.38 3.18
C ALA A 114 9.44 14.91 3.48
N LEU A 115 8.42 14.05 3.33
CA LEU A 115 7.05 14.40 3.71
C LEU A 115 6.90 14.60 5.23
N LEU A 116 7.54 13.79 6.06
CA LEU A 116 7.59 14.03 7.51
C LEU A 116 8.23 15.37 7.86
N ASP A 117 9.31 15.73 7.15
CA ASP A 117 10.02 17.00 7.35
C ASP A 117 9.15 18.18 6.88
N HIS A 118 8.48 18.06 5.71
CA HIS A 118 7.54 19.03 5.18
C HIS A 118 6.37 19.32 6.13
N LEU A 119 5.85 18.27 6.79
CA LEU A 119 4.78 18.37 7.80
C LEU A 119 5.28 18.86 9.17
N GLY A 120 6.58 19.03 9.37
CA GLY A 120 7.16 19.36 10.67
C GLY A 120 7.04 18.23 11.70
N TRP A 121 6.76 17.00 11.25
CA TRP A 121 6.57 15.86 12.15
C TRP A 121 7.91 15.26 12.56
N LYS A 122 8.35 15.52 13.76
CA LYS A 122 9.62 15.00 14.27
C LYS A 122 9.63 13.47 14.37
N LYS A 123 8.51 12.89 14.79
CA LYS A 123 8.30 11.44 14.90
C LYS A 123 6.86 11.10 14.48
N ALA A 124 6.67 9.88 13.96
CA ALA A 124 5.35 9.36 13.63
C ALA A 124 5.28 7.84 13.77
N HIS A 125 4.07 7.32 13.93
CA HIS A 125 3.77 5.91 13.66
C HIS A 125 3.77 5.71 12.15
N ILE A 126 4.49 4.70 11.64
CA ILE A 126 4.66 4.45 10.21
C ILE A 126 3.95 3.16 9.85
N PHE A 127 2.87 3.27 9.07
CA PHE A 127 2.07 2.12 8.66
C PHE A 127 2.12 1.97 7.15
N GLY A 128 2.43 0.76 6.68
CA GLY A 128 2.56 0.48 5.26
C GLY A 128 1.80 -0.77 4.83
N HIS A 129 1.22 -0.75 3.62
CA HIS A 129 0.55 -1.88 3.01
C HIS A 129 1.30 -2.35 1.76
N SER A 130 1.55 -3.66 1.62
CA SER A 130 2.16 -4.29 0.44
C SER A 130 3.51 -3.62 0.09
N MET A 131 3.69 -3.04 -1.10
CA MET A 131 4.87 -2.22 -1.43
C MET A 131 5.11 -1.11 -0.41
N GLY A 132 4.05 -0.48 0.11
CA GLY A 132 4.14 0.53 1.17
C GLY A 132 4.74 -0.01 2.46
N ALA A 133 4.49 -1.29 2.80
CA ALA A 133 5.14 -1.94 3.94
C ALA A 133 6.65 -2.17 3.69
N MET A 134 7.05 -2.47 2.44
CA MET A 134 8.48 -2.52 2.07
C MET A 134 9.14 -1.15 2.21
N ILE A 135 8.44 -0.08 1.81
CA ILE A 135 8.90 1.31 1.97
C ILE A 135 9.00 1.65 3.46
N ALA A 136 8.00 1.31 4.27
CA ALA A 136 7.98 1.52 5.71
C ALA A 136 9.17 0.83 6.43
N CYS A 137 9.53 -0.40 6.02
CA CYS A 137 10.76 -1.07 6.49
C CYS A 137 12.01 -0.25 6.19
N LYS A 138 12.10 0.36 4.99
CA LYS A 138 13.24 1.21 4.63
C LYS A 138 13.26 2.51 5.42
N VAL A 139 12.11 3.16 5.65
CA VAL A 139 12.01 4.33 6.56
C VAL A 139 12.53 3.96 7.95
N ALA A 140 12.04 2.85 8.52
CA ALA A 140 12.41 2.39 9.83
C ALA A 140 13.91 2.05 9.98
N ALA A 141 14.53 1.51 8.93
CA ALA A 141 15.96 1.21 8.92
C ALA A 141 16.84 2.45 8.66
N MET A 142 16.33 3.46 7.92
CA MET A 142 17.10 4.66 7.57
C MET A 142 17.07 5.73 8.66
N VAL A 143 15.92 5.91 9.29
CA VAL A 143 15.68 6.96 10.29
C VAL A 143 14.92 6.40 11.50
N PRO A 144 15.51 5.43 12.24
CA PRO A 144 14.82 4.75 13.34
C PRO A 144 14.34 5.71 14.42
N ASP A 145 15.07 6.80 14.66
CA ASP A 145 14.72 7.81 15.65
C ASP A 145 13.47 8.62 15.31
N ARG A 146 13.01 8.56 14.05
CA ARG A 146 11.79 9.23 13.56
C ARG A 146 10.55 8.34 13.71
N VAL A 147 10.70 7.06 14.08
CA VAL A 147 9.63 6.05 14.13
C VAL A 147 9.19 5.83 15.57
N LEU A 148 7.89 5.98 15.84
CA LEU A 148 7.27 5.65 17.13
C LEU A 148 6.86 4.18 17.19
N SER A 149 6.25 3.67 16.11
CA SER A 149 5.95 2.25 15.91
C SER A 149 5.81 1.94 14.42
N LEU A 150 5.84 0.66 14.05
CA LEU A 150 5.83 0.21 12.66
C LEU A 150 4.74 -0.84 12.44
N ALA A 151 3.79 -0.59 11.54
CA ALA A 151 2.83 -1.59 11.08
C ALA A 151 3.09 -1.99 9.63
N LEU A 152 3.17 -3.30 9.39
CA LEU A 152 3.48 -3.90 8.08
C LEU A 152 2.32 -4.80 7.66
N LEU A 153 1.47 -4.30 6.76
CA LEU A 153 0.30 -5.01 6.26
C LEU A 153 0.63 -5.73 4.94
N ASN A 154 0.33 -7.02 4.85
CA ASN A 154 0.51 -7.84 3.65
C ASN A 154 1.91 -7.70 3.02
N VAL A 155 2.95 -7.79 3.84
CA VAL A 155 4.35 -7.56 3.48
C VAL A 155 5.05 -8.84 3.01
N THR A 156 6.00 -8.68 2.09
CA THR A 156 7.02 -9.68 1.76
C THR A 156 8.42 -9.06 1.81
N GLY A 157 9.45 -9.87 1.71
CA GLY A 157 10.85 -9.40 1.65
C GLY A 157 11.29 -8.90 0.28
N GLY A 158 10.40 -8.81 -0.70
CA GLY A 158 10.72 -8.37 -2.06
C GLY A 158 11.32 -9.47 -2.96
N GLY A 159 11.63 -9.11 -4.20
CA GLY A 159 12.23 -10.02 -5.17
C GLY A 159 11.41 -11.30 -5.38
N PHE A 160 12.04 -12.46 -5.23
CA PHE A 160 11.35 -13.75 -5.37
C PHE A 160 10.19 -13.96 -4.38
N GLN A 161 10.17 -13.26 -3.26
CA GLN A 161 9.09 -13.37 -2.29
C GLN A 161 7.81 -12.66 -2.75
N CYS A 162 7.90 -11.82 -3.80
CA CYS A 162 6.74 -11.21 -4.45
C CYS A 162 6.04 -12.16 -5.43
N PHE A 163 6.60 -13.36 -5.68
CA PHE A 163 5.88 -14.30 -6.53
C PHE A 163 4.70 -14.92 -5.81
N PRO A 164 3.53 -14.89 -6.43
CA PRO A 164 2.37 -15.61 -5.92
C PRO A 164 2.64 -17.12 -5.93
N LYS A 165 1.87 -17.85 -5.14
CA LYS A 165 1.93 -19.30 -5.15
C LYS A 165 1.54 -19.81 -6.55
N LEU A 166 2.38 -20.68 -7.12
CA LEU A 166 2.13 -21.26 -8.45
C LEU A 166 1.14 -22.42 -8.35
N ASP A 167 -0.13 -22.12 -8.31
CA ASP A 167 -1.24 -23.06 -8.40
C ASP A 167 -2.18 -22.70 -9.58
N ARG A 168 -3.12 -23.61 -9.89
CA ARG A 168 -4.04 -23.44 -11.02
C ARG A 168 -4.89 -22.16 -10.91
N LYS A 169 -5.33 -21.81 -9.69
CA LYS A 169 -6.15 -20.62 -9.43
C LYS A 169 -5.35 -19.35 -9.73
N THR A 170 -4.16 -19.24 -9.19
CA THR A 170 -3.27 -18.09 -9.38
C THR A 170 -2.82 -17.93 -10.82
N LEU A 171 -2.51 -19.04 -11.52
CA LEU A 171 -2.19 -19.00 -12.95
C LEU A 171 -3.38 -18.54 -13.80
N SER A 172 -4.61 -18.96 -13.47
CA SER A 172 -5.81 -18.48 -14.13
C SER A 172 -6.04 -16.98 -13.92
N ILE A 173 -5.86 -16.49 -12.69
CA ILE A 173 -5.95 -15.06 -12.36
C ILE A 173 -4.89 -14.26 -13.14
N ALA A 174 -3.63 -14.71 -13.15
CA ALA A 174 -2.55 -14.07 -13.89
C ALA A 174 -2.86 -14.01 -15.41
N TYR A 175 -3.38 -15.09 -15.98
CA TYR A 175 -3.80 -15.09 -17.38
C TYR A 175 -4.93 -14.08 -17.67
N ARG A 176 -5.95 -14.04 -16.81
CA ARG A 176 -7.06 -13.09 -16.93
C ARG A 176 -6.57 -11.64 -16.78
N PHE A 177 -5.65 -11.40 -15.85
CA PHE A 177 -5.03 -10.09 -15.65
C PHE A 177 -4.34 -9.60 -16.94
N LEU A 178 -3.56 -10.47 -17.58
CA LEU A 178 -2.88 -10.17 -18.85
C LEU A 178 -3.85 -9.91 -20.01
N LYS A 179 -5.04 -10.48 -19.97
CA LYS A 179 -6.06 -10.34 -21.01
C LYS A 179 -7.04 -9.19 -20.75
N ALA A 180 -7.04 -8.63 -19.54
CA ALA A 180 -7.95 -7.55 -19.15
C ALA A 180 -7.58 -6.24 -19.85
N LYS A 181 -8.42 -5.80 -20.80
CA LYS A 181 -8.25 -4.58 -21.60
C LYS A 181 -9.31 -3.51 -21.32
N THR A 182 -10.40 -3.88 -20.66
CA THR A 182 -11.49 -2.95 -20.32
C THR A 182 -11.59 -2.78 -18.80
N PRO A 183 -12.16 -1.65 -18.32
CA PRO A 183 -12.41 -1.46 -16.90
C PRO A 183 -13.14 -2.63 -16.24
N GLU A 184 -14.12 -3.22 -16.94
CA GLU A 184 -14.92 -4.35 -16.45
C GLU A 184 -14.07 -5.62 -16.27
N GLN A 185 -13.24 -5.94 -17.28
CA GLN A 185 -12.35 -7.09 -17.22
C GLN A 185 -11.29 -6.90 -16.12
N ARG A 186 -10.78 -5.68 -15.97
CA ARG A 186 -9.82 -5.34 -14.95
C ARG A 186 -10.44 -5.43 -13.55
N ALA A 187 -11.61 -4.82 -13.33
CA ALA A 187 -12.34 -4.89 -12.07
C ALA A 187 -12.60 -6.34 -11.65
N ALA A 188 -13.06 -7.19 -12.57
CA ALA A 188 -13.34 -8.59 -12.28
C ALA A 188 -12.10 -9.37 -11.81
N VAL A 189 -10.94 -9.14 -12.42
CA VAL A 189 -9.70 -9.83 -12.01
C VAL A 189 -9.09 -9.24 -10.75
N ASP A 190 -9.19 -7.92 -10.56
CA ASP A 190 -8.68 -7.25 -9.36
C ASP A 190 -9.44 -7.72 -8.11
N LEU A 191 -10.75 -7.91 -8.18
CA LEU A 191 -11.53 -8.49 -7.07
C LEU A 191 -11.02 -9.87 -6.67
N ASP A 192 -10.84 -10.78 -7.63
CA ASP A 192 -10.34 -12.14 -7.37
C ASP A 192 -8.88 -12.16 -6.88
N THR A 193 -8.14 -11.09 -7.14
CA THR A 193 -6.74 -10.93 -6.74
C THR A 193 -6.61 -10.39 -5.33
N HIS A 194 -7.45 -9.42 -4.97
CA HIS A 194 -7.31 -8.63 -3.75
C HIS A 194 -8.11 -9.18 -2.57
N TYR A 195 -9.24 -9.83 -2.82
CA TYR A 195 -10.18 -10.24 -1.78
C TYR A 195 -10.29 -11.77 -1.66
N SER A 196 -10.64 -12.23 -0.46
CA SER A 196 -10.98 -13.64 -0.26
C SER A 196 -12.30 -13.96 -0.96
N GLN A 197 -12.46 -15.25 -1.35
CA GLN A 197 -13.69 -15.70 -2.03
C GLN A 197 -14.88 -15.59 -1.08
N GLU A 198 -14.68 -15.93 0.19
CA GLU A 198 -15.70 -15.87 1.23
C GLU A 198 -16.24 -14.45 1.37
N TYR A 199 -15.38 -13.44 1.46
CA TYR A 199 -15.78 -12.05 1.56
C TYR A 199 -16.57 -11.58 0.34
N LEU A 200 -16.14 -11.96 -0.86
CA LEU A 200 -16.83 -11.59 -2.10
C LEU A 200 -18.24 -12.20 -2.22
N GLU A 201 -18.48 -13.34 -1.59
CA GLU A 201 -19.78 -14.04 -1.61
C GLU A 201 -20.73 -13.61 -0.48
N GLU A 202 -20.25 -12.79 0.49
CA GLU A 202 -21.12 -12.20 1.52
C GLU A 202 -22.20 -11.31 0.90
N TYR A 203 -23.34 -11.19 1.59
CA TYR A 203 -24.41 -10.27 1.20
C TYR A 203 -24.24 -8.90 1.84
N VAL A 204 -24.44 -7.84 1.04
CA VAL A 204 -24.54 -6.44 1.48
C VAL A 204 -25.94 -5.97 1.06
N GLY A 205 -26.87 -5.93 2.01
CA GLY A 205 -28.28 -5.75 1.67
C GLY A 205 -28.81 -6.92 0.85
N THR A 206 -29.31 -6.65 -0.35
CA THR A 206 -29.84 -7.65 -1.28
C THR A 206 -28.79 -8.22 -2.23
N ASP A 207 -27.65 -7.55 -2.37
CA ASP A 207 -26.66 -7.90 -3.37
C ASP A 207 -25.45 -8.62 -2.76
N LYS A 208 -24.80 -9.45 -3.56
CA LYS A 208 -23.49 -9.99 -3.18
C LYS A 208 -22.46 -8.87 -3.16
N ARG A 209 -21.56 -8.90 -2.17
CA ARG A 209 -20.46 -7.93 -2.05
C ARG A 209 -19.64 -7.81 -3.33
N ARG A 210 -19.43 -8.92 -4.03
CA ARG A 210 -18.78 -8.94 -5.36
C ARG A 210 -19.45 -7.99 -6.35
N ALA A 211 -20.77 -7.97 -6.43
CA ALA A 211 -21.49 -7.10 -7.34
C ALA A 211 -21.33 -5.62 -6.98
N VAL A 212 -21.43 -5.31 -5.70
CA VAL A 212 -21.24 -3.95 -5.18
C VAL A 212 -19.83 -3.44 -5.47
N LEU A 213 -18.80 -4.21 -5.09
CA LEU A 213 -17.40 -3.85 -5.31
C LEU A 213 -17.06 -3.77 -6.81
N TYR A 214 -17.63 -4.66 -7.63
CA TYR A 214 -17.41 -4.64 -9.08
C TYR A 214 -17.84 -3.30 -9.69
N GLN A 215 -19.03 -2.81 -9.34
CA GLN A 215 -19.50 -1.52 -9.83
C GLN A 215 -18.60 -0.36 -9.38
N GLN A 216 -18.13 -0.41 -8.15
CA GLN A 216 -17.21 0.61 -7.60
C GLN A 216 -15.87 0.60 -8.34
N TYR A 217 -15.27 -0.59 -8.58
CA TYR A 217 -14.01 -0.72 -9.30
C TYR A 217 -14.13 -0.27 -10.75
N VAL A 218 -15.20 -0.69 -11.46
CA VAL A 218 -15.46 -0.24 -12.85
C VAL A 218 -15.59 1.28 -12.89
N LYS A 219 -16.38 1.87 -11.99
CA LYS A 219 -16.54 3.32 -11.88
C LYS A 219 -15.20 4.02 -11.60
N GLY A 220 -14.43 3.53 -10.63
CA GLY A 220 -13.13 4.08 -10.29
C GLY A 220 -12.19 4.08 -11.48
N ILE A 221 -11.96 2.92 -12.10
CA ILE A 221 -11.07 2.78 -13.27
C ILE A 221 -11.53 3.66 -14.45
N SER A 222 -12.86 3.75 -14.69
CA SER A 222 -13.40 4.57 -15.78
C SER A 222 -13.25 6.07 -15.52
N THR A 223 -13.23 6.50 -14.26
CA THR A 223 -13.14 7.92 -13.87
C THR A 223 -11.70 8.41 -13.79
N THR A 224 -10.82 7.63 -13.13
CA THR A 224 -9.43 8.03 -12.86
C THR A 224 -8.45 7.52 -13.90
N GLY A 225 -8.88 6.55 -14.74
CA GLY A 225 -7.99 5.82 -15.63
C GLY A 225 -7.14 4.78 -14.88
N MET A 226 -6.34 4.06 -15.65
CA MET A 226 -5.33 3.16 -15.10
C MET A 226 -4.04 3.94 -14.84
N GLN A 227 -3.24 3.45 -13.90
CA GLN A 227 -1.89 3.98 -13.67
C GLN A 227 -1.09 3.95 -14.97
N SER A 228 -0.23 4.96 -15.21
CA SER A 228 0.66 4.98 -16.37
C SER A 228 1.61 3.78 -16.38
N ASN A 229 1.99 3.33 -17.57
CA ASN A 229 2.94 2.21 -17.71
C ASN A 229 4.29 2.52 -17.05
N HIS A 230 4.80 3.75 -17.15
CA HIS A 230 6.04 4.15 -16.50
C HIS A 230 5.96 4.06 -14.98
N GLY A 231 4.87 4.55 -14.40
CA GLY A 231 4.64 4.47 -12.96
C GLY A 231 4.49 3.03 -12.47
N PHE A 232 3.68 2.23 -13.17
CA PHE A 232 3.49 0.81 -12.83
C PHE A 232 4.79 0.01 -12.92
N ASP A 233 5.51 0.12 -14.03
CA ASP A 233 6.80 -0.56 -14.25
C ASP A 233 7.87 -0.12 -13.23
N GLY A 234 7.89 1.18 -12.89
CA GLY A 234 8.80 1.72 -11.88
C GLY A 234 8.51 1.16 -10.50
N GLN A 235 7.26 1.17 -10.06
CA GLN A 235 6.85 0.61 -8.76
C GLN A 235 7.05 -0.91 -8.71
N LEU A 236 6.77 -1.63 -9.80
CA LEU A 236 7.02 -3.07 -9.90
C LEU A 236 8.53 -3.37 -9.77
N ASN A 237 9.38 -2.55 -10.44
CA ASN A 237 10.83 -2.65 -10.28
C ASN A 237 11.26 -2.43 -8.83
N ALA A 238 10.67 -1.44 -8.13
CA ALA A 238 10.95 -1.19 -6.72
C ALA A 238 10.64 -2.40 -5.84
N CYS A 239 9.52 -3.09 -6.07
CA CYS A 239 9.19 -4.34 -5.38
C CYS A 239 10.19 -5.46 -5.71
N TRP A 240 10.59 -5.56 -6.98
CA TRP A 240 11.49 -6.62 -7.46
C TRP A 240 12.90 -6.50 -6.88
N ILE A 241 13.46 -5.30 -6.81
CA ILE A 241 14.80 -5.07 -6.27
C ILE A 241 14.81 -4.88 -4.75
N HIS A 242 13.63 -4.84 -4.11
CA HIS A 242 13.54 -4.71 -2.66
C HIS A 242 14.18 -5.93 -1.98
N LYS A 243 14.94 -5.65 -0.92
CA LYS A 243 15.43 -6.64 0.04
C LYS A 243 15.74 -5.94 1.36
N MET A 244 15.51 -6.61 2.46
CA MET A 244 16.00 -6.19 3.77
C MET A 244 17.31 -6.91 4.07
N THR A 245 18.37 -6.17 4.32
CA THR A 245 19.65 -6.73 4.77
C THR A 245 19.60 -7.10 6.24
N GLU A 246 20.47 -7.99 6.68
CA GLU A 246 20.55 -8.34 8.13
C GLU A 246 20.94 -7.11 8.98
N THR A 247 21.73 -6.18 8.43
CA THR A 247 22.06 -4.91 9.10
C THR A 247 20.79 -4.05 9.28
N GLU A 248 19.96 -3.89 8.24
CA GLU A 248 18.71 -3.12 8.33
C GLU A 248 17.72 -3.77 9.31
N ILE A 249 17.62 -5.10 9.31
CA ILE A 249 16.83 -5.84 10.32
C ILE A 249 17.39 -5.60 11.73
N GLY A 250 18.70 -5.63 11.88
CA GLY A 250 19.38 -5.32 13.15
C GLY A 250 19.06 -3.92 13.67
N VAL A 251 19.09 -2.90 12.79
CA VAL A 251 18.73 -1.52 13.15
C VAL A 251 17.29 -1.47 13.67
N ILE A 252 16.32 -2.06 12.97
CA ILE A 252 14.91 -2.07 13.39
C ILE A 252 14.76 -2.76 14.76
N LYS A 253 15.43 -3.89 14.97
CA LYS A 253 15.37 -4.62 16.25
C LYS A 253 15.95 -3.83 17.42
N SER A 254 17.03 -3.09 17.20
CA SER A 254 17.74 -2.33 18.26
C SER A 254 17.14 -0.95 18.51
N ALA A 255 16.25 -0.48 17.64
CA ALA A 255 15.68 0.87 17.73
C ALA A 255 14.66 1.04 18.87
N GLY A 256 14.15 -0.04 19.44
CA GLY A 256 13.28 -0.02 20.63
C GLY A 256 11.78 0.27 20.34
N PHE A 257 11.38 0.58 19.12
CA PHE A 257 9.97 0.73 18.79
C PHE A 257 9.31 -0.64 18.50
N LEU A 258 8.00 -0.71 18.74
CA LEU A 258 7.23 -1.93 18.52
C LEU A 258 6.81 -2.09 17.06
N VAL A 259 6.70 -3.35 16.62
CA VAL A 259 6.30 -3.70 15.26
C VAL A 259 5.06 -4.59 15.27
N SER A 260 4.08 -4.32 14.40
CA SER A 260 2.96 -5.23 14.10
C SER A 260 3.06 -5.70 12.66
N VAL A 261 3.07 -7.02 12.44
CA VAL A 261 2.97 -7.61 11.09
C VAL A 261 1.57 -8.17 10.94
N ILE A 262 0.73 -7.49 10.13
CA ILE A 262 -0.69 -7.83 9.95
C ILE A 262 -0.86 -8.43 8.56
N HIS A 263 -1.53 -9.60 8.44
CA HIS A 263 -1.57 -10.31 7.16
C HIS A 263 -2.84 -11.11 6.96
N GLY A 264 -3.38 -11.07 5.75
CA GLY A 264 -4.51 -11.89 5.33
C GLY A 264 -4.08 -13.33 5.01
N ARG A 265 -4.72 -14.33 5.64
CA ARG A 265 -4.38 -15.75 5.45
C ARG A 265 -4.54 -16.26 4.02
N HIS A 266 -5.44 -15.64 3.27
CA HIS A 266 -5.80 -16.00 1.90
C HIS A 266 -5.17 -15.10 0.85
N ASP A 267 -4.16 -14.31 1.23
CA ASP A 267 -3.42 -13.47 0.32
C ASP A 267 -2.68 -14.31 -0.73
N ILE A 268 -3.06 -14.13 -1.99
CA ILE A 268 -2.45 -14.82 -3.13
C ILE A 268 -1.29 -14.06 -3.75
N ILE A 269 -1.15 -12.76 -3.44
CA ILE A 269 -0.06 -11.90 -3.92
C ILE A 269 1.14 -12.01 -2.99
N ALA A 270 0.94 -11.65 -1.71
CA ALA A 270 1.96 -11.70 -0.68
C ALA A 270 1.73 -12.96 0.18
N GLN A 271 2.58 -13.96 0.04
CA GLN A 271 2.40 -15.22 0.76
C GLN A 271 2.64 -15.03 2.26
N LEU A 272 1.67 -15.43 3.10
CA LEU A 272 1.73 -15.39 4.57
C LEU A 272 3.04 -15.97 5.15
N TYR A 273 3.59 -16.99 4.49
CA TYR A 273 4.86 -17.61 4.89
C TYR A 273 6.00 -16.59 5.01
N TYR A 274 6.12 -15.65 4.05
CA TYR A 274 7.19 -14.65 4.08
C TYR A 274 6.96 -13.57 5.13
N ALA A 275 5.70 -13.19 5.38
CA ALA A 275 5.35 -12.28 6.46
C ALA A 275 5.70 -12.87 7.83
N LYS A 276 5.39 -14.15 8.07
CA LYS A 276 5.78 -14.88 9.30
C LYS A 276 7.29 -14.91 9.48
N ARG A 277 8.04 -15.23 8.42
CA ARG A 277 9.51 -15.19 8.46
C ARG A 277 10.08 -13.80 8.77
N LEU A 278 9.45 -12.73 8.25
CA LEU A 278 9.88 -11.38 8.58
C LEU A 278 9.60 -11.06 10.05
N ALA A 279 8.43 -11.43 10.57
CA ALA A 279 8.10 -11.27 11.99
C ALA A 279 9.09 -12.03 12.89
N GLU A 280 9.44 -13.27 12.53
CA GLU A 280 10.45 -14.07 13.23
C GLU A 280 11.83 -13.38 13.23
N LYS A 281 12.28 -12.84 12.10
CA LYS A 281 13.53 -12.08 12.00
C LYS A 281 13.53 -10.83 12.86
N LEU A 282 12.39 -10.19 13.01
CA LEU A 282 12.20 -8.98 13.82
C LEU A 282 11.89 -9.28 15.30
N HIS A 283 11.80 -10.57 15.70
CA HIS A 283 11.64 -10.90 17.13
C HIS A 283 12.82 -10.33 17.98
N PRO A 284 12.57 -9.77 19.18
CA PRO A 284 11.30 -9.76 19.95
C PRO A 284 10.42 -8.50 19.73
N VAL A 285 10.77 -7.58 18.83
CA VAL A 285 10.01 -6.32 18.66
C VAL A 285 8.73 -6.51 17.82
N ALA A 286 8.61 -7.59 17.06
CA ALA A 286 7.51 -7.82 16.13
C ALA A 286 6.49 -8.83 16.65
N ARG A 287 5.20 -8.42 16.63
CA ARG A 287 4.03 -9.27 16.86
C ARG A 287 3.35 -9.59 15.52
N MET A 288 3.00 -10.86 15.30
CA MET A 288 2.25 -11.31 14.14
C MET A 288 0.75 -11.33 14.42
N VAL A 289 -0.03 -10.68 13.54
CA VAL A 289 -1.49 -10.68 13.53
C VAL A 289 -1.93 -11.28 12.20
N ASP A 290 -2.42 -12.51 12.20
CA ASP A 290 -2.92 -13.16 10.99
C ASP A 290 -4.47 -13.19 11.02
N LEU A 291 -5.09 -12.56 10.02
CA LEU A 291 -6.52 -12.39 9.90
C LEU A 291 -7.08 -13.20 8.73
N HIS A 292 -8.37 -13.51 8.81
CA HIS A 292 -9.06 -14.17 7.71
C HIS A 292 -9.37 -13.15 6.60
N GLY A 293 -8.62 -13.13 5.51
CA GLY A 293 -8.81 -12.19 4.40
C GLY A 293 -7.74 -12.34 3.33
N GLY A 294 -7.90 -11.64 2.22
CA GLY A 294 -6.99 -11.61 1.08
C GLY A 294 -5.90 -10.54 1.20
N HIS A 295 -5.46 -10.04 0.04
CA HIS A 295 -4.43 -9.00 -0.02
C HIS A 295 -4.90 -7.65 0.55
N LEU A 296 -6.17 -7.30 0.38
CA LEU A 296 -6.79 -6.13 1.01
C LEU A 296 -7.48 -6.50 2.33
N VAL A 297 -6.77 -7.20 3.22
CA VAL A 297 -7.28 -7.51 4.58
C VAL A 297 -7.68 -6.26 5.34
N SER A 298 -7.05 -5.10 5.05
CA SER A 298 -7.41 -3.79 5.58
C SER A 298 -8.83 -3.34 5.23
N HIS A 299 -9.40 -3.86 4.14
CA HIS A 299 -10.79 -3.62 3.75
C HIS A 299 -11.72 -4.74 4.22
N GLU A 300 -11.29 -6.00 4.08
CA GLU A 300 -12.11 -7.15 4.48
C GLU A 300 -12.35 -7.23 5.99
N ARG A 301 -11.35 -6.86 6.76
CA ARG A 301 -11.31 -6.93 8.23
C ARG A 301 -10.91 -5.57 8.80
N SER A 302 -11.59 -4.52 8.33
CA SER A 302 -11.25 -3.14 8.68
C SER A 302 -11.21 -2.90 10.18
N ASP A 303 -12.18 -3.46 10.93
CA ASP A 303 -12.29 -3.26 12.37
C ASP A 303 -11.16 -3.95 13.12
N GLU A 304 -10.85 -5.22 12.76
CA GLU A 304 -9.74 -5.96 13.37
C GLU A 304 -8.39 -5.34 13.04
N VAL A 305 -8.22 -4.83 11.81
CA VAL A 305 -7.00 -4.11 11.41
C VAL A 305 -6.89 -2.80 12.17
N ASN A 306 -7.95 -2.00 12.24
CA ASN A 306 -7.97 -0.74 12.98
C ASN A 306 -7.65 -0.97 14.45
N GLN A 307 -8.24 -2.00 15.07
CA GLN A 307 -7.93 -2.36 16.45
C GLN A 307 -6.45 -2.70 16.63
N ALA A 308 -5.88 -3.54 15.73
CA ALA A 308 -4.47 -3.90 15.80
C ALA A 308 -3.54 -2.68 15.64
N LEU A 309 -3.94 -1.67 14.86
CA LEU A 309 -3.22 -0.41 14.72
C LEU A 309 -3.34 0.46 15.99
N PHE A 310 -4.53 0.55 16.60
CA PHE A 310 -4.74 1.22 17.88
C PHE A 310 -3.95 0.58 19.01
N ASP A 311 -3.96 -0.76 19.09
CA ASP A 311 -3.19 -1.50 20.11
C ASP A 311 -1.71 -1.18 19.99
N LEU A 312 -1.19 -1.13 18.76
CA LEU A 312 0.21 -0.80 18.50
C LEU A 312 0.55 0.65 18.90
N ILE A 313 -0.32 1.62 18.58
CA ILE A 313 -0.16 3.02 18.98
C ILE A 313 -0.10 3.12 20.51
N LYS A 314 -1.12 2.58 21.18
CA LYS A 314 -1.23 2.60 22.66
C LYS A 314 -0.04 1.91 23.34
N ALA A 315 0.33 0.72 22.88
CA ALA A 315 1.49 0.00 23.41
C ALA A 315 2.79 0.83 23.28
N SER A 316 2.94 1.53 22.15
CA SER A 316 4.07 2.42 21.92
C SER A 316 4.06 3.64 22.87
N GLU A 317 2.89 4.29 23.02
CA GLU A 317 2.73 5.45 23.92
C GLU A 317 2.96 5.06 25.38
N MET A 318 2.52 3.87 25.79
CA MET A 318 2.74 3.30 27.12
C MET A 318 4.17 2.79 27.33
N LYS A 319 5.04 2.85 26.30
CA LYS A 319 6.41 2.33 26.32
C LYS A 319 6.46 0.85 26.74
N MET A 320 5.50 0.06 26.26
CA MET A 320 5.46 -1.37 26.53
C MET A 320 6.76 -2.05 26.11
N SER A 321 7.23 -3.02 26.90
CA SER A 321 8.43 -3.76 26.52
C SER A 321 8.17 -4.65 25.27
N PRO A 322 9.17 -4.93 24.43
CA PRO A 322 9.03 -5.86 23.31
C PRO A 322 8.55 -7.26 23.74
N HIS A 323 8.97 -7.74 24.90
CA HIS A 323 8.56 -9.02 25.44
C HIS A 323 7.06 -9.04 25.76
N ASP A 324 6.55 -8.02 26.44
CA ASP A 324 5.12 -7.92 26.79
C ASP A 324 4.28 -7.76 25.53
N TRP A 325 4.74 -6.94 24.56
CA TRP A 325 4.09 -6.76 23.27
C TRP A 325 3.89 -8.09 22.52
N THR A 326 4.92 -8.92 22.42
CA THR A 326 4.86 -10.18 21.70
C THR A 326 4.04 -11.26 22.42
N ASN A 327 3.92 -11.16 23.73
CA ASN A 327 3.19 -12.10 24.58
C ASN A 327 1.74 -11.70 24.84
N LEU A 328 1.25 -10.58 24.32
CA LEU A 328 -0.16 -10.23 24.43
C LEU A 328 -1.06 -11.35 23.85
N PRO A 329 -2.15 -11.72 24.52
CA PRO A 329 -3.09 -12.74 24.03
C PRO A 329 -3.54 -12.46 22.61
N LYS A 330 -3.67 -13.50 21.79
CA LYS A 330 -3.99 -13.34 20.37
C LYS A 330 -5.46 -13.02 20.08
N THR A 331 -6.37 -13.09 21.03
CA THR A 331 -7.80 -13.12 20.67
C THR A 331 -8.80 -12.56 21.67
N GLU A 332 -8.47 -12.26 22.90
CA GLU A 332 -9.47 -11.87 23.91
C GLU A 332 -9.35 -10.46 24.47
N SER A 333 -8.43 -9.66 23.96
CA SER A 333 -8.12 -8.35 24.53
C SER A 333 -9.00 -7.19 24.02
N TYR A 334 -10.06 -7.48 23.28
CA TYR A 334 -10.90 -6.41 22.73
C TYR A 334 -11.83 -5.76 23.76
N ASP A 335 -12.08 -6.41 24.91
CA ASP A 335 -13.00 -5.88 25.92
C ASP A 335 -12.35 -5.08 27.06
N LEU A 336 -11.03 -5.09 27.20
CA LEU A 336 -10.34 -4.43 28.33
C LEU A 336 -10.11 -2.93 28.19
N PHE A 337 -10.29 -2.36 26.98
CA PHE A 337 -10.03 -0.94 26.73
C PHE A 337 -11.23 -0.15 26.17
N ILE A 338 -12.39 -0.79 25.95
CA ILE A 338 -13.62 -0.10 25.51
C ILE A 338 -14.50 0.20 26.71
N THR A 339 -14.10 1.13 27.54
CA THR A 339 -15.00 1.77 28.52
C THR A 339 -15.08 3.26 28.29
N GLN A 340 -15.24 3.74 27.06
CA GLN A 340 -15.72 5.11 26.79
C GLN A 340 -15.84 5.42 25.29
N GLN A 341 -16.64 4.65 24.54
CA GLN A 341 -17.23 5.25 23.33
C GLN A 341 -18.66 4.69 23.16
N PRO A 342 -19.66 5.54 22.86
CA PRO A 342 -21.03 5.08 22.69
C PRO A 342 -21.15 4.27 21.39
N LYS A 343 -21.78 3.11 21.49
CA LYS A 343 -22.18 2.25 20.36
C LYS A 343 -23.16 3.01 19.47
N SER A 344 -22.72 3.55 18.35
CA SER A 344 -23.62 3.96 17.27
C SER A 344 -23.73 2.78 16.30
N SER A 345 -24.83 2.09 16.35
CA SER A 345 -25.28 1.17 15.31
C SER A 345 -25.66 1.96 14.08
N GLN A 346 -24.73 2.15 13.16
CA GLN A 346 -25.03 2.63 11.80
C GLN A 346 -24.30 1.75 10.80
N SER A 347 -25.09 1.21 9.88
CA SER A 347 -24.66 0.49 8.69
C SER A 347 -23.52 1.22 7.98
N ILE A 348 -22.39 0.54 7.83
CA ILE A 348 -21.22 1.08 7.11
C ILE A 348 -21.54 1.08 5.63
N GLU A 349 -21.91 2.22 5.07
CA GLU A 349 -21.82 2.43 3.64
C GLU A 349 -20.33 2.50 3.26
N PRO A 350 -19.89 1.78 2.24
CA PRO A 350 -18.50 1.86 1.77
C PRO A 350 -18.26 3.24 1.15
N CYS A 351 -17.46 4.04 1.81
CA CYS A 351 -17.11 5.39 1.40
C CYS A 351 -16.09 5.37 0.26
N PHE A 352 -16.58 5.38 -0.99
CA PHE A 352 -15.82 5.93 -2.11
C PHE A 352 -16.38 7.31 -2.41
N ILE A 353 -15.64 8.33 -2.04
CA ILE A 353 -16.07 9.72 -2.12
C ILE A 353 -16.02 10.17 -3.57
N THR A 354 -17.16 10.63 -4.06
CA THR A 354 -17.24 11.49 -5.24
C THR A 354 -16.87 12.92 -4.83
N ALA A 355 -15.62 13.29 -4.94
CA ALA A 355 -15.23 14.68 -5.01
C ALA A 355 -14.84 14.99 -6.46
N ASN A 356 -15.63 15.83 -7.13
CA ASN A 356 -15.29 16.39 -8.44
C ASN A 356 -14.28 17.53 -8.26
N PRO A 357 -13.02 17.38 -8.71
CA PRO A 357 -12.17 18.54 -8.94
C PRO A 357 -12.40 19.09 -10.35
N PRO A 358 -12.22 20.41 -10.59
CA PRO A 358 -12.38 21.03 -11.90
C PRO A 358 -11.29 20.51 -12.87
N ARG A 359 -11.71 20.20 -14.08
CA ARG A 359 -10.87 19.63 -15.15
C ARG A 359 -9.84 20.65 -15.66
N PRO A 360 -8.56 20.31 -15.80
CA PRO A 360 -7.69 20.93 -16.79
C PRO A 360 -7.90 20.28 -18.16
N ARG A 361 -8.21 21.09 -19.17
CA ARG A 361 -8.29 20.66 -20.57
C ARG A 361 -6.88 20.38 -21.10
N TRP A 362 -6.56 19.12 -21.39
CA TRP A 362 -5.46 18.77 -22.29
C TRP A 362 -6.00 18.00 -23.48
N ILE A 363 -5.78 18.56 -24.66
CA ILE A 363 -6.16 17.98 -25.95
C ILE A 363 -5.04 17.02 -26.35
N TYR A 364 -5.33 15.72 -26.46
CA TYR A 364 -4.42 14.76 -27.09
C TYR A 364 -4.81 14.52 -28.54
N ARG A 365 -3.82 14.76 -29.41
CA ARG A 365 -3.87 14.45 -30.84
C ARG A 365 -3.53 12.96 -31.00
N VAL A 366 -4.44 12.18 -31.55
CA VAL A 366 -4.22 10.76 -31.88
C VAL A 366 -3.70 10.69 -33.31
N GLU A 367 -2.48 10.22 -33.47
CA GLU A 367 -1.97 9.77 -34.78
C GLU A 367 -2.22 8.27 -34.93
N ARG A 368 -2.85 7.90 -36.06
CA ARG A 368 -3.16 6.52 -36.43
C ARG A 368 -1.95 5.92 -37.15
N GLU A 369 -1.38 4.86 -36.63
CA GLU A 369 -0.51 3.97 -37.40
C GLU A 369 -1.21 2.64 -37.72
N LYS A 370 -0.80 2.10 -38.89
CA LYS A 370 -1.49 1.02 -39.62
C LYS A 370 -1.26 -0.36 -39.01
N VAL A 371 -2.34 -1.13 -38.98
CA VAL A 371 -2.39 -2.57 -38.66
C VAL A 371 -1.68 -3.38 -39.75
N VAL A 372 -0.77 -4.25 -39.35
CA VAL A 372 -0.26 -5.37 -40.16
C VAL A 372 -0.63 -6.69 -39.46
N ASP A 373 -1.42 -7.46 -40.17
CA ASP A 373 -1.95 -8.77 -39.77
C ASP A 373 -0.89 -9.86 -40.00
N HIS A 374 -0.57 -10.67 -38.98
CA HIS A 374 0.11 -11.96 -39.17
C HIS A 374 -0.42 -13.03 -38.22
N ASN A 375 -1.31 -13.82 -38.77
CA ASN A 375 -1.71 -15.13 -38.29
C ASN A 375 -0.50 -16.09 -38.16
N LYS A 376 -0.25 -16.65 -36.99
CA LYS A 376 0.37 -17.99 -36.85
C LYS A 376 -0.03 -18.66 -35.54
N HIS A 377 -0.76 -19.74 -35.66
CA HIS A 377 -1.02 -20.73 -34.62
C HIS A 377 0.30 -21.35 -34.15
N SER A 378 0.63 -21.26 -32.88
CA SER A 378 1.64 -22.08 -32.23
C SER A 378 1.06 -22.79 -31.01
N SER A 379 1.27 -24.08 -30.99
CA SER A 379 0.77 -25.06 -30.04
C SER A 379 1.22 -24.76 -28.59
N TRP A 380 0.34 -25.01 -27.63
CA TRP A 380 0.57 -24.90 -26.17
C TRP A 380 1.85 -25.57 -25.67
N LYS A 381 2.33 -26.63 -26.36
CA LYS A 381 3.58 -27.33 -26.03
C LYS A 381 4.84 -26.47 -26.28
N GLN A 382 4.84 -25.61 -27.30
CA GLN A 382 5.96 -24.70 -27.56
C GLN A 382 6.04 -23.57 -26.54
N CYS A 383 4.90 -23.07 -26.03
CA CYS A 383 4.87 -22.09 -24.97
C CYS A 383 5.44 -22.63 -23.64
N LEU A 384 5.13 -23.90 -23.30
CA LEU A 384 5.65 -24.53 -22.07
C LEU A 384 7.17 -24.81 -22.14
N LEU A 385 7.68 -25.16 -23.32
CA LEU A 385 9.12 -25.41 -23.52
C LEU A 385 9.94 -24.12 -23.51
N GLN A 386 9.41 -23.00 -23.99
CA GLN A 386 10.06 -21.69 -23.85
C GLN A 386 10.10 -21.22 -22.40
N VAL A 387 9.10 -21.52 -21.60
CA VAL A 387 9.03 -21.20 -20.17
C VAL A 387 10.07 -21.99 -19.36
N LEU A 388 10.39 -23.23 -19.77
CA LEU A 388 11.39 -24.07 -19.09
C LEU A 388 12.84 -23.77 -19.50
N HIS A 389 13.07 -23.10 -20.63
CA HIS A 389 14.41 -22.78 -21.13
C HIS A 389 14.98 -21.45 -20.61
N VAL A 390 14.16 -20.59 -19.99
CA VAL A 390 14.54 -19.27 -19.45
C VAL A 390 15.04 -19.40 -17.99
N ARG A 391 15.94 -20.32 -17.71
CA ARG A 391 16.54 -20.51 -16.38
C ARG A 391 17.62 -19.49 -16.00
N LYS A 392 17.94 -18.50 -16.83
CA LYS A 392 19.08 -17.60 -16.53
C LYS A 392 18.83 -16.11 -16.48
N THR A 393 17.70 -15.59 -16.98
CA THR A 393 17.47 -14.12 -16.90
C THR A 393 15.99 -13.82 -17.01
N THR A 394 15.39 -13.24 -15.98
CA THR A 394 14.07 -12.61 -15.92
C THR A 394 12.90 -13.51 -15.50
N SER A 395 12.28 -13.09 -14.44
CA SER A 395 11.13 -13.70 -13.77
C SER A 395 9.90 -13.86 -14.65
N LEU A 396 9.24 -14.99 -14.51
CA LEU A 396 8.01 -15.35 -15.23
C LEU A 396 6.92 -14.25 -15.13
N LEU A 397 6.81 -13.60 -13.98
CA LEU A 397 5.86 -12.48 -13.78
C LEU A 397 6.28 -11.23 -14.57
N ILE A 398 7.56 -10.91 -14.66
CA ILE A 398 8.08 -9.80 -15.45
C ILE A 398 7.95 -10.10 -16.94
N ILE A 399 8.14 -11.37 -17.35
CA ILE A 399 7.91 -11.80 -18.74
C ILE A 399 6.41 -11.74 -19.07
N LEU A 400 5.56 -12.23 -18.19
CA LEU A 400 4.10 -12.15 -18.34
C LEU A 400 3.59 -10.70 -18.33
N LEU A 401 4.17 -9.83 -17.54
CA LEU A 401 3.85 -8.40 -17.50
C LEU A 401 4.47 -7.61 -18.66
N ARG A 402 5.66 -7.96 -19.15
CA ARG A 402 6.31 -7.30 -20.31
C ARG A 402 5.61 -7.57 -21.64
N TYR A 403 5.04 -8.77 -21.85
CA TYR A 403 4.31 -9.05 -23.11
C TYR A 403 3.07 -8.19 -23.30
N HIS A 404 2.60 -7.50 -22.25
CA HIS A 404 1.43 -6.61 -22.34
C HIS A 404 1.77 -5.13 -22.55
N CYS A 405 3.02 -4.72 -22.30
CA CYS A 405 3.46 -3.35 -22.50
C CYS A 405 3.91 -3.03 -23.95
N PHE A 406 3.96 -4.02 -24.85
CA PHE A 406 4.39 -3.82 -26.24
C PHE A 406 3.26 -3.84 -27.29
N SER A 407 2.01 -3.74 -26.86
CA SER A 407 0.86 -3.70 -27.79
C SER A 407 -0.05 -2.52 -27.51
N PHE A 408 0.52 -1.31 -27.41
CA PHE A 408 -0.20 -0.04 -27.66
C PHE A 408 0.82 1.06 -27.90
#